data_620131c4523ebd47dfaff943bc10a8aa
#
_entry.id   620131c4523ebd47dfaff943bc10a8aa
#
_cell.length_a   1.000
_cell.length_b   1.000
_cell.length_c   1.000
_cell.angle_alpha   90.00
_cell.angle_beta   90.00
_cell.angle_gamma   90.00
#
_symmetry.space_group_name_H-M   'P 1'
#
loop_
_entity.id
_entity.type
_entity.pdbx_description
1 polymer ?
#
loop_
_entity_poly.entity_id
_entity_poly.type
_entity_poly.pdbx_seq_one_letter_code
_entity_poly.pdbx_strand_id
1 'polypeptide(L)'
;KMQAEGFKSPPEMERLSVMGFVEPLKRLPELLGIRKDIIRRYTRLQPVVFIGIDSPDFNSHIERSLHGVGIKTVHYVSPSVWAWRQGRIKGIKKTVDLMLTLLPFEAEFYREHSVPVRFVGHPLAGQIPMKPDAIKAKELLGLKLTKPVLCLMPGSREGQVEVMANLFLEVGEQVSSLFEDLQLVIPAANEARYRQLQTILSDRDQSNVKLLLQQSHLAMEASDAILLASGTTALEAMLLKKPMVVSYRLSRLTYAVVRRFIKTPFVSI
;
A
#
# COMPACT_ATOMS: atom_id res chain seq x y z
N LYS A 1 10.86 1.71 10.43
CA LYS A 1 10.14 2.33 11.56
C LYS A 1 10.11 1.40 12.78
N MET A 2 9.59 0.15 12.70
CA MET A 2 9.53 -0.77 13.85
C MET A 2 10.90 -1.11 14.44
N GLN A 3 11.95 -1.25 13.62
CA GLN A 3 13.32 -1.46 14.10
C GLN A 3 13.86 -0.25 14.88
N ALA A 4 13.48 0.97 14.51
CA ALA A 4 13.85 2.19 15.24
C ALA A 4 13.23 2.24 16.65
N GLU A 5 12.11 1.52 16.84
CA GLU A 5 11.42 1.36 18.13
C GLU A 5 11.91 0.10 18.90
N GLY A 6 13.06 -0.44 18.54
CA GLY A 6 13.65 -1.59 19.21
C GLY A 6 13.07 -2.96 18.82
N PHE A 7 12.21 -3.02 17.78
CA PHE A 7 11.66 -4.29 17.32
C PHE A 7 12.75 -5.14 16.64
N LYS A 8 12.93 -6.36 17.11
CA LYS A 8 13.83 -7.35 16.52
C LYS A 8 13.02 -8.31 15.66
N SER A 9 13.20 -8.24 14.34
CA SER A 9 12.58 -9.16 13.37
C SER A 9 13.45 -10.41 13.22
N PRO A 10 13.00 -11.62 13.59
CA PRO A 10 13.78 -12.84 13.38
C PRO A 10 14.00 -13.18 11.90
N PRO A 11 13.00 -13.09 10.97
CA PRO A 11 13.26 -13.10 9.55
C PRO A 11 13.43 -11.66 9.05
N GLU A 12 14.30 -11.44 8.08
CA GLU A 12 14.37 -10.17 7.35
C GLU A 12 13.02 -9.89 6.68
N MET A 13 12.52 -8.66 6.81
CA MET A 13 11.20 -8.25 6.30
C MET A 13 11.07 -8.49 4.78
N GLU A 14 12.17 -8.38 4.04
CA GLU A 14 12.20 -8.65 2.60
C GLU A 14 11.86 -10.11 2.26
N ARG A 15 12.16 -11.05 3.15
CA ARG A 15 11.83 -12.47 2.99
C ARG A 15 10.32 -12.75 3.05
N LEU A 16 9.57 -11.88 3.70
CA LEU A 16 8.10 -11.97 3.82
C LEU A 16 7.37 -11.10 2.78
N SER A 17 8.08 -10.17 2.12
CA SER A 17 7.53 -9.23 1.14
C SER A 17 7.40 -9.86 -0.24
N VAL A 18 6.66 -10.95 -0.37
CA VAL A 18 6.37 -11.62 -1.65
C VAL A 18 5.06 -11.12 -2.23
N MET A 19 5.04 -10.87 -3.54
CA MET A 19 3.84 -10.41 -4.24
C MET A 19 3.65 -11.06 -5.62
N GLY A 20 2.40 -11.02 -6.11
CA GLY A 20 2.01 -11.67 -7.35
C GLY A 20 1.65 -13.14 -7.14
N PHE A 21 1.46 -13.88 -8.24
CA PHE A 21 1.08 -15.30 -8.18
C PHE A 21 2.27 -16.26 -8.24
N VAL A 22 3.37 -15.85 -8.86
CA VAL A 22 4.53 -16.73 -9.14
C VAL A 22 5.57 -16.68 -8.01
N GLU A 23 5.85 -15.50 -7.50
CA GLU A 23 6.88 -15.31 -6.47
C GLU A 23 6.53 -15.99 -5.13
N PRO A 24 5.28 -15.93 -4.63
CA PRO A 24 4.86 -16.70 -3.46
C PRO A 24 4.97 -18.20 -3.63
N LEU A 25 4.75 -18.72 -4.85
CA LEU A 25 4.85 -20.16 -5.11
C LEU A 25 6.29 -20.67 -5.01
N LYS A 26 7.27 -19.90 -5.49
CA LYS A 26 8.69 -20.26 -5.38
C LYS A 26 9.19 -20.26 -3.94
N ARG A 27 8.66 -19.38 -3.09
CA ARG A 27 9.04 -19.25 -1.67
C ARG A 27 8.10 -19.97 -0.70
N LEU A 28 7.11 -20.68 -1.20
CA LEU A 28 6.10 -21.33 -0.37
C LEU A 28 6.70 -22.26 0.71
N PRO A 29 7.70 -23.12 0.45
CA PRO A 29 8.30 -23.96 1.49
C PRO A 29 8.92 -23.14 2.62
N GLU A 30 9.62 -22.05 2.30
CA GLU A 30 10.23 -21.15 3.28
C GLU A 30 9.16 -20.46 4.15
N LEU A 31 8.12 -19.90 3.52
CA LEU A 31 7.01 -19.24 4.23
C LEU A 31 6.26 -20.21 5.15
N LEU A 32 6.07 -21.45 4.70
CA LEU A 32 5.48 -22.51 5.52
C LEU A 32 6.36 -22.87 6.71
N GLY A 33 7.68 -22.91 6.53
CA GLY A 33 8.65 -23.12 7.62
C GLY A 33 8.58 -22.02 8.67
N ILE A 34 8.67 -20.74 8.25
CA ILE A 34 8.56 -19.59 9.14
C ILE A 34 7.24 -19.63 9.93
N ARG A 35 6.12 -19.90 9.24
CA ARG A 35 4.80 -20.00 9.88
C ARG A 35 4.75 -21.10 10.94
N LYS A 36 5.31 -22.27 10.65
CA LYS A 36 5.39 -23.40 11.59
C LYS A 36 6.22 -23.05 12.81
N ASP A 37 7.33 -22.34 12.63
CA ASP A 37 8.20 -21.92 13.73
C ASP A 37 7.52 -20.87 14.61
N ILE A 38 6.79 -19.91 14.02
CA ILE A 38 5.98 -18.94 14.78
C ILE A 38 4.93 -19.67 15.63
N ILE A 39 4.17 -20.59 15.03
CA ILE A 39 3.14 -21.36 15.76
C ILE A 39 3.78 -22.12 16.91
N ARG A 40 4.85 -22.88 16.66
CA ARG A 40 5.55 -23.66 17.68
C ARG A 40 6.06 -22.77 18.83
N ARG A 41 6.65 -21.63 18.48
CA ARG A 41 7.18 -20.67 19.47
C ARG A 41 6.08 -20.14 20.36
N TYR A 42 4.99 -19.62 19.79
CA TYR A 42 3.92 -18.99 20.55
C TYR A 42 3.02 -19.99 21.29
N THR A 43 2.83 -21.20 20.75
CA THR A 43 2.21 -22.31 21.50
C THR A 43 3.00 -22.65 22.77
N ARG A 44 4.35 -22.57 22.72
CA ARG A 44 5.17 -22.80 23.92
C ARG A 44 5.18 -21.61 24.88
N LEU A 45 5.21 -20.39 24.35
CA LEU A 45 5.27 -19.16 25.16
C LEU A 45 3.94 -18.80 25.81
N GLN A 46 2.82 -19.29 25.28
CA GLN A 46 1.45 -19.01 25.77
C GLN A 46 1.21 -17.51 26.03
N PRO A 47 1.38 -16.61 25.05
CA PRO A 47 1.13 -15.20 25.25
C PRO A 47 -0.35 -14.95 25.55
N VAL A 48 -0.66 -13.87 26.25
CA VAL A 48 -2.02 -13.45 26.57
C VAL A 48 -2.84 -13.19 25.29
N VAL A 49 -2.18 -12.65 24.26
CA VAL A 49 -2.79 -12.33 22.98
C VAL A 49 -1.76 -12.43 21.85
N PHE A 50 -2.20 -12.93 20.71
CA PHE A 50 -1.47 -12.85 19.43
C PHE A 50 -2.14 -11.81 18.54
N ILE A 51 -1.36 -10.89 18.01
CA ILE A 51 -1.85 -9.85 17.10
C ILE A 51 -1.26 -10.10 15.71
N GLY A 52 -2.10 -10.57 14.76
CA GLY A 52 -1.76 -10.65 13.35
C GLY A 52 -1.94 -9.28 12.68
N ILE A 53 -0.91 -8.79 12.00
CA ILE A 53 -0.96 -7.49 11.33
C ILE A 53 -0.92 -7.72 9.83
N ASP A 54 -1.98 -7.30 9.11
CA ASP A 54 -2.10 -7.43 7.65
C ASP A 54 -1.80 -8.87 7.15
N SER A 55 -1.43 -9.05 5.88
CA SER A 55 -1.03 -10.34 5.30
C SER A 55 -1.95 -11.51 5.68
N PRO A 56 -3.25 -11.43 5.38
CA PRO A 56 -4.26 -12.36 5.89
C PRO A 56 -4.04 -13.81 5.45
N ASP A 57 -3.45 -14.05 4.28
CA ASP A 57 -3.15 -15.41 3.80
C ASP A 57 -2.02 -16.07 4.61
N PHE A 58 -1.13 -15.28 5.21
CA PHE A 58 -0.09 -15.77 6.11
C PHE A 58 -0.61 -15.88 7.55
N ASN A 59 -1.22 -14.83 8.08
CA ASN A 59 -1.62 -14.73 9.49
C ASN A 59 -2.82 -15.60 9.86
N SER A 60 -3.82 -15.75 8.99
CA SER A 60 -5.04 -16.49 9.30
C SER A 60 -4.80 -17.97 9.72
N HIS A 61 -3.73 -18.57 9.22
CA HIS A 61 -3.38 -19.94 9.64
C HIS A 61 -2.71 -19.96 11.02
N ILE A 62 -1.88 -18.96 11.32
CA ILE A 62 -1.25 -18.80 12.62
C ILE A 62 -2.34 -18.55 13.66
N GLU A 63 -3.22 -17.60 13.42
CA GLU A 63 -4.37 -17.25 14.27
C GLU A 63 -5.23 -18.46 14.57
N ARG A 64 -5.59 -19.24 13.54
CA ARG A 64 -6.36 -20.46 13.71
C ARG A 64 -5.66 -21.47 14.62
N SER A 65 -4.37 -21.68 14.42
CA SER A 65 -3.60 -22.65 15.21
C SER A 65 -3.45 -22.21 16.65
N LEU A 66 -3.20 -20.92 16.89
CA LEU A 66 -3.03 -20.36 18.23
C LEU A 66 -4.36 -20.24 18.98
N HIS A 67 -5.43 -19.85 18.31
CA HIS A 67 -6.79 -19.83 18.85
C HIS A 67 -7.22 -21.25 19.28
N GLY A 68 -6.87 -22.28 18.49
CA GLY A 68 -7.15 -23.69 18.80
C GLY A 68 -6.47 -24.20 20.08
N VAL A 69 -5.43 -23.55 20.56
CA VAL A 69 -4.75 -23.84 21.83
C VAL A 69 -5.07 -22.82 22.94
N GLY A 70 -6.13 -22.02 22.76
CA GLY A 70 -6.67 -21.12 23.77
C GLY A 70 -6.03 -19.73 23.82
N ILE A 71 -5.12 -19.40 22.91
CA ILE A 71 -4.52 -18.06 22.83
C ILE A 71 -5.48 -17.11 22.15
N LYS A 72 -5.77 -15.97 22.77
CA LYS A 72 -6.59 -14.92 22.17
C LYS A 72 -5.94 -14.35 20.91
N THR A 73 -6.74 -14.09 19.89
CA THR A 73 -6.25 -13.61 18.58
C THR A 73 -6.93 -12.31 18.17
N VAL A 74 -6.12 -11.36 17.78
CA VAL A 74 -6.55 -10.07 17.23
C VAL A 74 -5.97 -9.94 15.83
N HIS A 75 -6.80 -9.56 14.86
CA HIS A 75 -6.33 -9.23 13.51
C HIS A 75 -6.42 -7.73 13.26
N TYR A 76 -5.30 -7.11 12.96
CA TYR A 76 -5.21 -5.68 12.64
C TYR A 76 -4.98 -5.50 11.15
N VAL A 77 -5.74 -4.64 10.52
CA VAL A 77 -5.90 -4.43 9.08
C VAL A 77 -6.77 -5.51 8.43
N SER A 78 -8.06 -5.19 8.29
CA SER A 78 -9.04 -6.08 7.66
C SER A 78 -8.59 -6.53 6.26
N PRO A 79 -8.59 -7.82 5.96
CA PRO A 79 -8.56 -8.25 4.57
C PRO A 79 -9.81 -7.74 3.86
N SER A 80 -9.69 -7.25 2.63
CA SER A 80 -10.79 -6.63 1.88
C SER A 80 -11.91 -7.64 1.51
N VAL A 81 -12.41 -8.40 2.49
CA VAL A 81 -13.43 -9.43 2.31
C VAL A 81 -14.78 -8.87 1.88
N TRP A 82 -15.03 -7.61 2.15
CA TRP A 82 -16.19 -6.86 1.67
C TRP A 82 -16.17 -6.69 0.14
N ALA A 83 -14.99 -6.60 -0.48
CA ALA A 83 -14.81 -6.41 -1.92
C ALA A 83 -14.67 -7.74 -2.67
N TRP A 84 -14.03 -8.75 -2.08
CA TRP A 84 -13.77 -10.02 -2.74
C TRP A 84 -13.55 -11.17 -1.72
N ARG A 85 -13.79 -12.42 -2.13
CA ARG A 85 -13.65 -13.63 -1.28
C ARG A 85 -14.43 -13.53 0.04
N GLN A 86 -15.65 -13.02 0.00
CA GLN A 86 -16.53 -12.86 1.17
C GLN A 86 -16.68 -14.15 2.01
N GLY A 87 -16.58 -15.32 1.39
CA GLY A 87 -16.63 -16.61 2.11
C GLY A 87 -15.57 -16.79 3.21
N ARG A 88 -14.47 -15.99 3.18
CA ARG A 88 -13.45 -15.98 4.25
C ARG A 88 -14.00 -15.55 5.61
N ILE A 89 -15.09 -14.78 5.63
CA ILE A 89 -15.72 -14.29 6.86
C ILE A 89 -16.06 -15.43 7.82
N LYS A 90 -16.46 -16.61 7.29
CA LYS A 90 -16.76 -17.79 8.10
C LYS A 90 -15.54 -18.33 8.85
N GLY A 91 -14.37 -18.23 8.23
CA GLY A 91 -13.09 -18.60 8.85
C GLY A 91 -12.67 -17.59 9.90
N ILE A 92 -12.73 -16.31 9.57
CA ILE A 92 -12.39 -15.19 10.46
C ILE A 92 -13.23 -15.28 11.74
N LYS A 93 -14.54 -15.44 11.62
CA LYS A 93 -15.47 -15.57 12.76
C LYS A 93 -15.07 -16.67 13.74
N LYS A 94 -14.43 -17.73 13.27
CA LYS A 94 -14.03 -18.88 14.10
C LYS A 94 -12.68 -18.76 14.76
N THR A 95 -11.85 -17.82 14.28
CA THR A 95 -10.41 -17.80 14.63
C THR A 95 -9.90 -16.44 15.07
N VAL A 96 -10.72 -15.40 15.00
CA VAL A 96 -10.33 -14.04 15.40
C VAL A 96 -11.28 -13.59 16.51
N ASP A 97 -10.74 -13.35 17.69
CA ASP A 97 -11.50 -12.84 18.83
C ASP A 97 -11.85 -11.35 18.67
N LEU A 98 -11.01 -10.59 17.97
CA LEU A 98 -11.27 -9.18 17.68
C LEU A 98 -10.62 -8.76 16.35
N MET A 99 -11.42 -8.19 15.46
CA MET A 99 -10.97 -7.55 14.22
C MET A 99 -10.80 -6.05 14.46
N LEU A 100 -9.63 -5.50 14.11
CA LEU A 100 -9.35 -4.07 14.14
C LEU A 100 -9.33 -3.52 12.72
N THR A 101 -10.28 -2.65 12.38
CA THR A 101 -10.46 -2.11 11.03
C THR A 101 -9.93 -0.69 10.92
N LEU A 102 -9.41 -0.34 9.73
CA LEU A 102 -8.86 0.98 9.44
C LEU A 102 -9.89 1.92 8.81
N LEU A 103 -10.94 1.39 8.17
CA LEU A 103 -11.97 2.17 7.50
C LEU A 103 -13.32 1.95 8.21
N PRO A 104 -14.14 3.02 8.36
CA PRO A 104 -15.35 2.94 9.18
C PRO A 104 -16.38 1.95 8.65
N PHE A 105 -16.57 1.86 7.33
CA PHE A 105 -17.54 0.96 6.70
C PHE A 105 -17.19 -0.54 6.88
N GLU A 106 -15.91 -0.86 7.07
CA GLU A 106 -15.48 -2.24 7.31
C GLU A 106 -16.06 -2.79 8.61
N ALA A 107 -16.12 -1.95 9.64
CA ALA A 107 -16.66 -2.36 10.95
C ALA A 107 -18.13 -2.76 10.86
N GLU A 108 -18.92 -2.08 10.02
CA GLU A 108 -20.33 -2.42 9.78
C GLU A 108 -20.46 -3.81 9.14
N PHE A 109 -19.69 -4.06 8.08
CA PHE A 109 -19.63 -5.37 7.42
C PHE A 109 -19.34 -6.51 8.41
N TYR A 110 -18.38 -6.34 9.32
CA TYR A 110 -18.05 -7.38 10.31
C TYR A 110 -19.15 -7.55 11.37
N ARG A 111 -19.81 -6.47 11.80
CA ARG A 111 -20.96 -6.56 12.73
C ARG A 111 -22.12 -7.34 12.13
N GLU A 112 -22.47 -7.10 10.87
CA GLU A 112 -23.50 -7.84 10.14
C GLU A 112 -23.25 -9.35 10.11
N HIS A 113 -21.98 -9.74 10.11
CA HIS A 113 -21.56 -11.13 10.13
C HIS A 113 -21.29 -11.68 11.54
N SER A 114 -21.62 -10.91 12.58
CA SER A 114 -21.40 -11.26 14.00
C SER A 114 -19.92 -11.63 14.30
N VAL A 115 -18.97 -10.86 13.76
CA VAL A 115 -17.56 -10.91 14.10
C VAL A 115 -17.26 -9.74 15.04
N PRO A 116 -16.65 -10.00 16.23
CA PRO A 116 -16.24 -8.90 17.10
C PRO A 116 -15.28 -7.96 16.37
N VAL A 117 -15.62 -6.68 16.33
CA VAL A 117 -14.87 -5.70 15.54
C VAL A 117 -14.81 -4.34 16.24
N ARG A 118 -13.67 -3.66 16.04
CA ARG A 118 -13.50 -2.26 16.45
C ARG A 118 -12.86 -1.46 15.32
N PHE A 119 -13.47 -0.35 14.96
CA PHE A 119 -12.86 0.66 14.11
C PHE A 119 -11.83 1.43 14.94
N VAL A 120 -10.59 1.46 14.48
CA VAL A 120 -9.46 2.12 15.18
C VAL A 120 -8.89 3.29 14.40
N GLY A 121 -9.35 3.50 13.17
CA GLY A 121 -8.81 4.54 12.28
C GLY A 121 -7.51 4.13 11.59
N HIS A 122 -7.14 4.89 10.59
CA HIS A 122 -5.90 4.66 9.86
C HIS A 122 -4.76 5.49 10.45
N PRO A 123 -3.57 4.91 10.74
CA PRO A 123 -2.45 5.64 11.38
C PRO A 123 -2.03 6.91 10.64
N LEU A 124 -2.13 6.92 9.31
CA LEU A 124 -1.80 8.09 8.49
C LEU A 124 -2.71 9.30 8.77
N ALA A 125 -3.93 9.07 9.22
CA ALA A 125 -4.85 10.17 9.56
C ALA A 125 -4.35 11.03 10.72
N GLY A 126 -3.56 10.46 11.62
CA GLY A 126 -2.90 11.20 12.70
C GLY A 126 -1.55 11.81 12.31
N GLN A 127 -0.97 11.39 11.18
CA GLN A 127 0.35 11.85 10.72
C GLN A 127 0.26 12.96 9.67
N ILE A 128 -0.82 12.96 8.87
CA ILE A 128 -1.03 13.94 7.81
C ILE A 128 -1.83 15.12 8.39
N PRO A 129 -1.34 16.36 8.24
CA PRO A 129 -2.01 17.53 8.78
C PRO A 129 -3.38 17.76 8.14
N MET A 130 -4.34 18.22 8.94
CA MET A 130 -5.69 18.57 8.44
C MET A 130 -5.66 19.68 7.38
N LYS A 131 -4.69 20.56 7.44
CA LYS A 131 -4.44 21.64 6.47
C LYS A 131 -3.02 21.49 5.93
N PRO A 132 -2.84 20.80 4.78
CA PRO A 132 -1.55 20.72 4.10
C PRO A 132 -1.10 22.11 3.65
N ASP A 133 0.22 22.34 3.68
CA ASP A 133 0.85 23.60 3.28
C ASP A 133 1.60 23.41 1.95
N ALA A 134 0.88 23.57 0.85
CA ALA A 134 1.42 23.37 -0.49
C ALA A 134 2.53 24.39 -0.83
N ILE A 135 2.44 25.61 -0.31
CA ILE A 135 3.45 26.66 -0.57
C ILE A 135 4.77 26.25 0.08
N LYS A 136 4.73 25.93 1.36
CA LYS A 136 5.92 25.46 2.10
C LYS A 136 6.51 24.19 1.47
N ALA A 137 5.67 23.28 1.02
CA ALA A 137 6.12 22.07 0.34
C ALA A 137 6.81 22.37 -0.99
N LYS A 138 6.29 23.31 -1.79
CA LYS A 138 6.95 23.79 -3.03
C LYS A 138 8.29 24.43 -2.72
N GLU A 139 8.39 25.26 -1.68
CA GLU A 139 9.65 25.89 -1.23
C GLU A 139 10.70 24.84 -0.85
N LEU A 140 10.32 23.88 0.00
CA LEU A 140 11.23 22.81 0.45
C LEU A 140 11.73 21.94 -0.71
N LEU A 141 10.92 21.79 -1.74
CA LEU A 141 11.30 21.08 -2.96
C LEU A 141 12.01 21.97 -3.97
N GLY A 142 12.17 23.28 -3.73
CA GLY A 142 12.77 24.21 -4.69
C GLY A 142 11.98 24.29 -6.01
N LEU A 143 10.65 24.25 -5.92
CA LEU A 143 9.74 24.41 -7.05
C LEU A 143 9.32 25.87 -7.20
N LYS A 144 8.95 26.27 -8.41
CA LYS A 144 8.38 27.60 -8.67
C LYS A 144 6.99 27.69 -8.04
N LEU A 145 6.77 28.63 -7.12
CA LEU A 145 5.55 28.71 -6.30
C LEU A 145 4.30 29.00 -7.12
N THR A 146 4.42 29.80 -8.15
CA THR A 146 3.31 30.26 -9.01
C THR A 146 2.97 29.32 -10.15
N LYS A 147 3.77 28.26 -10.36
CA LYS A 147 3.59 27.34 -11.48
C LYS A 147 2.87 26.06 -11.02
N PRO A 148 2.06 25.46 -11.90
CA PRO A 148 1.39 24.21 -11.56
C PRO A 148 2.38 23.06 -11.38
N VAL A 149 2.00 22.10 -10.52
CA VAL A 149 2.81 20.91 -10.21
C VAL A 149 1.94 19.66 -10.37
N LEU A 150 2.39 18.75 -11.22
CA LEU A 150 1.80 17.40 -11.35
C LEU A 150 2.74 16.37 -10.73
N CYS A 151 2.24 15.62 -9.74
CA CYS A 151 2.98 14.53 -9.13
C CYS A 151 2.69 13.21 -9.87
N LEU A 152 3.74 12.54 -10.33
CA LEU A 152 3.66 11.24 -11.00
C LEU A 152 4.18 10.14 -10.06
N MET A 153 3.32 9.19 -9.69
CA MET A 153 3.65 8.13 -8.74
C MET A 153 3.47 6.75 -9.39
N PRO A 154 4.44 6.29 -10.19
CA PRO A 154 4.32 5.06 -10.98
C PRO A 154 4.35 3.79 -10.15
N GLY A 155 4.66 3.88 -8.86
CA GLY A 155 4.69 2.77 -7.93
C GLY A 155 5.98 2.63 -7.15
N SER A 156 6.00 1.66 -6.23
CA SER A 156 7.14 1.41 -5.32
C SER A 156 7.91 0.13 -5.63
N ARG A 157 7.40 -0.73 -6.52
CA ARG A 157 8.00 -2.01 -6.90
C ARG A 157 8.60 -1.96 -8.30
N GLU A 158 9.64 -2.75 -8.53
CA GLU A 158 10.36 -2.79 -9.81
C GLU A 158 9.44 -3.01 -11.01
N GLY A 159 8.72 -4.11 -11.05
CA GLY A 159 7.82 -4.43 -12.16
C GLY A 159 6.65 -3.43 -12.29
N GLN A 160 6.25 -2.76 -11.22
CA GLN A 160 5.23 -1.72 -11.29
C GLN A 160 5.78 -0.46 -11.97
N VAL A 161 6.96 -0.01 -11.54
CA VAL A 161 7.64 1.15 -12.15
C VAL A 161 7.96 0.87 -13.62
N GLU A 162 8.43 -0.33 -13.96
CA GLU A 162 8.72 -0.75 -15.33
C GLU A 162 7.50 -0.59 -16.26
N VAL A 163 6.30 -0.95 -15.80
CA VAL A 163 5.06 -0.91 -16.59
C VAL A 163 4.44 0.47 -16.61
N MET A 164 4.50 1.21 -15.49
CA MET A 164 3.72 2.44 -15.31
C MET A 164 4.51 3.71 -15.58
N ALA A 165 5.85 3.72 -15.41
CA ALA A 165 6.62 4.95 -15.49
C ALA A 165 6.57 5.59 -16.87
N ASN A 166 6.79 4.83 -17.93
CA ASN A 166 6.71 5.36 -19.31
C ASN A 166 5.32 5.92 -19.62
N LEU A 167 4.27 5.20 -19.25
CA LEU A 167 2.89 5.67 -19.44
C LEU A 167 2.63 6.99 -18.70
N PHE A 168 3.10 7.11 -17.46
CA PHE A 168 2.89 8.32 -16.65
C PHE A 168 3.71 9.51 -17.17
N LEU A 169 4.92 9.24 -17.68
CA LEU A 169 5.74 10.27 -18.33
C LEU A 169 5.12 10.77 -19.62
N GLU A 170 4.59 9.89 -20.47
CA GLU A 170 3.84 10.25 -21.67
C GLU A 170 2.64 11.15 -21.34
N VAL A 171 1.87 10.82 -20.30
CA VAL A 171 0.78 11.68 -19.82
C VAL A 171 1.33 13.01 -19.29
N GLY A 172 2.43 13.00 -18.55
CA GLY A 172 3.09 14.22 -18.07
C GLY A 172 3.50 15.15 -19.21
N GLU A 173 4.10 14.61 -20.26
CA GLU A 173 4.48 15.33 -21.48
C GLU A 173 3.24 15.94 -22.20
N GLN A 174 2.16 15.16 -22.34
CA GLN A 174 0.90 15.64 -22.92
C GLN A 174 0.28 16.77 -22.09
N VAL A 175 0.27 16.64 -20.76
CA VAL A 175 -0.25 17.71 -19.89
C VAL A 175 0.66 18.94 -19.94
N SER A 176 1.98 18.77 -20.04
CA SER A 176 2.92 19.87 -20.19
C SER A 176 2.73 20.68 -21.47
N SER A 177 2.22 20.07 -22.52
CA SER A 177 1.85 20.80 -23.75
C SER A 177 0.61 21.68 -23.60
N LEU A 178 -0.21 21.42 -22.59
CA LEU A 178 -1.45 22.18 -22.31
C LEU A 178 -1.25 23.27 -21.24
N PHE A 179 -0.26 23.11 -20.37
CA PHE A 179 -0.01 24.03 -19.26
C PHE A 179 1.45 24.53 -19.30
N GLU A 180 1.59 25.79 -19.65
CA GLU A 180 2.91 26.47 -19.69
C GLU A 180 3.60 26.38 -18.32
N ASP A 181 4.89 26.03 -18.33
CA ASP A 181 5.71 25.87 -17.12
C ASP A 181 5.22 24.81 -16.09
N LEU A 182 4.45 23.80 -16.51
CA LEU A 182 4.10 22.68 -15.63
C LEU A 182 5.36 22.01 -15.10
N GLN A 183 5.42 21.81 -13.79
CA GLN A 183 6.50 21.11 -13.11
C GLN A 183 6.05 19.67 -12.83
N LEU A 184 6.83 18.69 -13.26
CA LEU A 184 6.59 17.28 -12.98
C LEU A 184 7.47 16.85 -11.80
N VAL A 185 6.86 16.21 -10.79
CA VAL A 185 7.58 15.72 -9.61
C VAL A 185 7.36 14.21 -9.50
N ILE A 186 8.45 13.46 -9.37
CA ILE A 186 8.42 12.00 -9.32
C ILE A 186 9.13 11.51 -8.05
N PRO A 187 8.43 11.12 -6.99
CA PRO A 187 9.06 10.56 -5.80
C PRO A 187 9.35 9.07 -5.96
N ALA A 188 10.61 8.69 -5.93
CA ALA A 188 11.07 7.31 -5.91
C ALA A 188 10.99 6.75 -4.49
N ALA A 189 10.48 5.54 -4.33
CA ALA A 189 10.26 4.92 -3.00
C ALA A 189 11.58 4.58 -2.27
N ASN A 190 12.64 4.29 -3.00
CA ASN A 190 13.97 3.94 -2.48
C ASN A 190 15.05 4.15 -3.55
N GLU A 191 16.31 3.97 -3.19
CA GLU A 191 17.47 4.10 -4.08
C GLU A 191 17.37 3.24 -5.36
N ALA A 192 16.91 2.00 -5.26
CA ALA A 192 16.79 1.13 -6.41
C ALA A 192 15.74 1.66 -7.40
N ARG A 193 14.63 2.18 -6.92
CA ARG A 193 13.58 2.82 -7.75
C ARG A 193 14.05 4.16 -8.29
N TYR A 194 14.84 4.89 -7.52
CA TYR A 194 15.43 6.14 -7.98
C TYR A 194 16.33 5.91 -9.22
N ARG A 195 17.25 4.95 -9.14
CA ARG A 195 18.11 4.58 -10.27
C ARG A 195 17.33 4.05 -11.47
N GLN A 196 16.30 3.24 -11.24
CA GLN A 196 15.43 2.75 -12.30
C GLN A 196 14.72 3.91 -13.03
N LEU A 197 14.15 4.85 -12.30
CA LEU A 197 13.51 6.03 -12.87
C LEU A 197 14.52 6.96 -13.56
N GLN A 198 15.71 7.12 -13.01
CA GLN A 198 16.80 7.87 -13.62
C GLN A 198 17.19 7.31 -14.99
N THR A 199 17.29 5.98 -15.11
CA THR A 199 17.53 5.30 -16.38
C THR A 199 16.38 5.51 -17.37
N ILE A 200 15.12 5.44 -16.91
CA ILE A 200 13.95 5.68 -17.79
C ILE A 200 13.89 7.13 -18.27
N LEU A 201 14.36 8.07 -17.47
CA LEU A 201 14.40 9.50 -17.80
C LEU A 201 15.56 9.89 -18.69
N SER A 202 16.65 9.09 -18.79
CA SER A 202 17.88 9.47 -19.50
C SER A 202 17.66 9.84 -20.97
N ASP A 203 16.67 9.21 -21.60
CA ASP A 203 16.35 9.39 -23.03
C ASP A 203 15.21 10.41 -23.29
N ARG A 204 14.84 11.19 -22.26
CA ARG A 204 13.73 12.15 -22.31
C ARG A 204 14.17 13.55 -21.97
N ASP A 205 13.38 14.54 -22.40
CA ASP A 205 13.55 15.92 -21.90
C ASP A 205 13.17 15.98 -20.41
N GLN A 206 14.11 16.39 -19.59
CA GLN A 206 13.97 16.48 -18.13
C GLN A 206 13.88 17.91 -17.63
N SER A 207 13.77 18.91 -18.53
CA SER A 207 13.84 20.32 -18.17
C SER A 207 12.80 20.74 -17.12
N ASN A 208 11.64 20.10 -17.12
CA ASN A 208 10.55 20.33 -16.16
C ASN A 208 10.32 19.18 -15.17
N VAL A 209 11.20 18.16 -15.14
CA VAL A 209 11.04 16.96 -14.30
C VAL A 209 11.96 17.04 -13.08
N LYS A 210 11.41 16.86 -11.89
CA LYS A 210 12.14 16.72 -10.64
C LYS A 210 11.96 15.33 -10.06
N LEU A 211 13.00 14.51 -10.15
CA LEU A 211 13.08 13.21 -9.51
C LEU A 211 13.54 13.36 -8.05
N LEU A 212 12.77 12.77 -7.12
CA LEU A 212 13.03 12.84 -5.69
C LEU A 212 13.31 11.45 -5.13
N LEU A 213 14.27 11.35 -4.22
CA LEU A 213 14.47 10.13 -3.45
C LEU A 213 13.58 10.17 -2.21
N GLN A 214 12.65 9.20 -2.09
CA GLN A 214 11.64 9.19 -1.04
C GLN A 214 10.77 10.46 -1.10
N GLN A 215 10.49 11.16 -0.04
CA GLN A 215 9.76 12.43 -0.01
C GLN A 215 8.35 12.40 -0.66
N SER A 216 7.69 11.22 -0.69
CA SER A 216 6.37 11.06 -1.35
C SER A 216 5.30 11.99 -0.78
N HIS A 217 5.25 12.15 0.55
CA HIS A 217 4.30 13.06 1.19
C HIS A 217 4.53 14.52 0.77
N LEU A 218 5.78 14.96 0.78
CA LEU A 218 6.14 16.33 0.41
C LEU A 218 5.84 16.60 -1.08
N ALA A 219 6.12 15.62 -1.95
CA ALA A 219 5.79 15.70 -3.37
C ALA A 219 4.28 15.81 -3.62
N MET A 220 3.48 15.00 -2.93
CA MET A 220 2.02 15.07 -2.98
C MET A 220 1.49 16.39 -2.41
N GLU A 221 2.04 16.85 -1.29
CA GLU A 221 1.64 18.10 -0.65
C GLU A 221 1.92 19.32 -1.53
N ALA A 222 3.04 19.33 -2.26
CA ALA A 222 3.42 20.39 -3.20
C ALA A 222 2.59 20.40 -4.48
N SER A 223 1.95 19.30 -4.85
CA SER A 223 1.28 19.14 -6.14
C SER A 223 -0.13 19.72 -6.18
N ASP A 224 -0.55 20.15 -7.37
CA ASP A 224 -1.92 20.60 -7.65
C ASP A 224 -2.79 19.43 -8.09
N ALA A 225 -2.20 18.40 -8.73
CA ALA A 225 -2.85 17.13 -9.07
C ALA A 225 -1.85 15.96 -8.99
N ILE A 226 -2.36 14.76 -8.85
CA ILE A 226 -1.55 13.54 -8.73
C ILE A 226 -2.03 12.50 -9.73
N LEU A 227 -1.11 11.92 -10.48
CA LEU A 227 -1.32 10.69 -11.24
C LEU A 227 -0.61 9.55 -10.52
N LEU A 228 -1.34 8.58 -10.01
CA LEU A 228 -0.78 7.53 -9.19
C LEU A 228 -1.22 6.12 -9.60
N ALA A 229 -0.31 5.17 -9.39
CA ALA A 229 -0.65 3.75 -9.50
C ALA A 229 -1.48 3.31 -8.28
N SER A 230 -2.51 2.50 -8.52
CA SER A 230 -3.40 2.01 -7.47
C SER A 230 -2.63 1.36 -6.31
N GLY A 231 -2.96 1.76 -5.08
CA GLY A 231 -2.34 1.28 -3.85
C GLY A 231 -2.67 2.17 -2.66
N THR A 232 -1.94 1.98 -1.56
CA THR A 232 -2.09 2.77 -0.32
C THR A 232 -1.85 4.26 -0.50
N THR A 233 -1.09 4.65 -1.52
CA THR A 233 -0.80 6.05 -1.87
C THR A 233 -2.07 6.84 -2.21
N ALA A 234 -3.13 6.18 -2.73
CA ALA A 234 -4.40 6.84 -2.98
C ALA A 234 -5.03 7.38 -1.68
N LEU A 235 -4.93 6.62 -0.58
CA LEU A 235 -5.37 7.08 0.74
C LEU A 235 -4.55 8.28 1.24
N GLU A 236 -3.24 8.26 1.03
CA GLU A 236 -2.36 9.38 1.41
C GLU A 236 -2.73 10.66 0.64
N ALA A 237 -2.92 10.54 -0.68
CA ALA A 237 -3.34 11.65 -1.53
C ALA A 237 -4.72 12.21 -1.13
N MET A 238 -5.67 11.33 -0.77
CA MET A 238 -6.99 11.70 -0.27
C MET A 238 -6.89 12.46 1.07
N LEU A 239 -6.07 11.98 1.99
CA LEU A 239 -5.84 12.65 3.29
C LEU A 239 -5.17 14.02 3.10
N LEU A 240 -4.31 14.17 2.10
CA LEU A 240 -3.72 15.46 1.68
C LEU A 240 -4.70 16.33 0.87
N LYS A 241 -5.92 15.84 0.61
CA LYS A 241 -7.00 16.55 -0.13
C LYS A 241 -6.58 16.96 -1.53
N LYS A 242 -5.78 16.12 -2.20
CA LYS A 242 -5.29 16.38 -3.54
C LYS A 242 -6.17 15.72 -4.60
N PRO A 243 -6.55 16.44 -5.67
CA PRO A 243 -7.15 15.82 -6.84
C PRO A 243 -6.22 14.74 -7.38
N MET A 244 -6.77 13.58 -7.70
CA MET A 244 -5.95 12.48 -8.18
C MET A 244 -6.64 11.67 -9.29
N VAL A 245 -5.82 11.13 -10.18
CA VAL A 245 -6.21 10.08 -11.12
C VAL A 245 -5.49 8.80 -10.72
N VAL A 246 -6.26 7.76 -10.45
CA VAL A 246 -5.72 6.43 -10.10
C VAL A 246 -5.74 5.57 -11.35
N SER A 247 -4.58 5.04 -11.74
CA SER A 247 -4.43 4.16 -12.88
C SER A 247 -3.66 2.91 -12.51
N TYR A 248 -3.94 1.81 -13.20
CA TYR A 248 -3.18 0.58 -13.03
C TYR A 248 -3.21 -0.24 -14.32
N ARG A 249 -2.04 -0.69 -14.78
CA ARG A 249 -1.93 -1.56 -15.94
C ARG A 249 -1.60 -2.98 -15.50
N LEU A 250 -2.47 -3.90 -15.84
CA LEU A 250 -2.27 -5.34 -15.64
C LEU A 250 -1.89 -6.02 -16.95
N SER A 251 -1.18 -7.14 -16.88
CA SER A 251 -1.03 -8.00 -18.04
C SER A 251 -2.41 -8.50 -18.50
N ARG A 252 -2.56 -8.74 -19.82
CA ARG A 252 -3.83 -9.19 -20.40
C ARG A 252 -4.41 -10.43 -19.71
N LEU A 253 -3.56 -11.39 -19.36
CA LEU A 253 -3.94 -12.61 -18.64
C LEU A 253 -4.41 -12.30 -17.23
N THR A 254 -3.65 -11.51 -16.47
CA THR A 254 -4.04 -11.10 -15.11
C THR A 254 -5.35 -10.32 -15.12
N TYR A 255 -5.53 -9.40 -16.07
CA TYR A 255 -6.78 -8.63 -16.21
C TYR A 255 -7.98 -9.54 -16.49
N ALA A 256 -7.85 -10.50 -17.41
CA ALA A 256 -8.93 -11.43 -17.74
C ALA A 256 -9.38 -12.28 -16.54
N VAL A 257 -8.42 -12.69 -15.70
CA VAL A 257 -8.70 -13.44 -14.47
C VAL A 257 -9.32 -12.52 -13.40
N VAL A 258 -8.67 -11.40 -13.10
CA VAL A 258 -9.06 -10.48 -12.02
C VAL A 258 -10.46 -9.89 -12.27
N ARG A 259 -10.78 -9.52 -13.51
CA ARG A 259 -12.11 -8.99 -13.90
C ARG A 259 -13.27 -9.91 -13.52
N ARG A 260 -13.06 -11.23 -13.48
CA ARG A 260 -14.11 -12.19 -13.09
C ARG A 260 -14.38 -12.25 -11.60
N PHE A 261 -13.42 -11.80 -10.78
CA PHE A 261 -13.49 -11.91 -9.32
C PHE A 261 -13.73 -10.58 -8.61
N ILE A 262 -13.46 -9.45 -9.27
CA ILE A 262 -13.75 -8.12 -8.70
C ILE A 262 -15.24 -7.86 -8.78
N LYS A 263 -15.85 -7.62 -7.62
CA LYS A 263 -17.27 -7.27 -7.48
C LYS A 263 -17.51 -5.76 -7.26
N THR A 264 -16.45 -4.98 -7.18
CA THR A 264 -16.52 -3.52 -7.04
C THR A 264 -16.28 -2.84 -8.38
N PRO A 265 -17.01 -1.76 -8.72
CA PRO A 265 -16.75 -0.96 -9.90
C PRO A 265 -15.47 -0.11 -9.79
N PHE A 266 -14.89 -0.02 -8.59
CA PHE A 266 -13.72 0.80 -8.32
C PHE A 266 -12.45 -0.06 -8.21
N VAL A 267 -11.33 0.47 -8.73
CA VAL A 267 -10.01 -0.18 -8.73
C VAL A 267 -9.03 0.44 -7.71
N SER A 268 -9.53 1.31 -6.87
CA SER A 268 -8.82 1.94 -5.77
C SER A 268 -9.64 1.86 -4.48
N ILE A 269 -8.94 2.06 -3.37
CA ILE A 269 -9.54 2.16 -2.03
C ILE A 269 -10.35 3.44 -1.96
#